data_92f1b2b55e799ad9209c0ac06bf26c59
#
_entry.id   92f1b2b55e799ad9209c0ac06bf26c59
#
_cell.length_a   1.000
_cell.length_b   1.000
_cell.length_c   1.000
_cell.angle_alpha   90.00
_cell.angle_beta   90.00
_cell.angle_gamma   90.00
#
_symmetry.space_group_name_H-M   'P 1'
#
loop_
_entity.id
_entity.type
_entity.pdbx_description
1 polymer ?
#
loop_
_entity_poly.entity_id
_entity_poly.type
_entity_poly.pdbx_seq_one_letter_code
_entity_poly.pdbx_strand_id
1 'polypeptide(L)'
;MPHRIVVFTTDSSLCTEIVDEIEAGKCARCELKVYNVSDHGALAKKYGVRLAPTVIIDEEVKIEGRPDIPFVCSDETYAHFKAKYPLLHELDR
;
A
#
# COMPACT_ATOMS: atom_id res chain seq x y z
N MET A 1 8.30 -8.85 -12.74
CA MET A 1 9.09 -7.76 -12.12
C MET A 1 8.71 -7.64 -10.66
N PRO A 2 9.67 -7.41 -9.77
CA PRO A 2 9.34 -7.22 -8.36
C PRO A 2 8.61 -5.90 -8.15
N HIS A 3 7.70 -5.90 -7.20
CA HIS A 3 6.94 -4.71 -6.83
C HIS A 3 7.47 -4.13 -5.52
N ARG A 4 7.32 -2.83 -5.37
CA ARG A 4 7.69 -2.14 -4.14
C ARG A 4 6.41 -1.77 -3.41
N ILE A 5 6.21 -2.36 -2.27
CA ILE A 5 5.00 -2.19 -1.47
C ILE A 5 5.35 -1.43 -0.21
N VAL A 6 4.69 -0.33 0.03
CA VAL A 6 4.89 0.49 1.23
C VAL A 6 3.56 0.57 1.96
N VAL A 7 3.56 0.26 3.24
CA VAL A 7 2.36 0.30 4.06
C VAL A 7 2.54 1.31 5.18
N PHE A 8 1.60 2.24 5.28
CA PHE A 8 1.56 3.19 6.39
C PHE A 8 0.57 2.68 7.42
N THR A 9 1.04 2.46 8.63
CA THR A 9 0.25 1.82 9.68
C THR A 9 0.14 2.65 10.95
N THR A 10 -0.80 2.22 11.80
CA THR A 10 -0.89 2.62 13.19
C THR A 10 -0.92 1.34 14.01
N ASP A 11 -1.24 1.43 15.29
CA ASP A 11 -1.27 0.25 16.16
C ASP A 11 -2.60 -0.51 16.12
N SER A 12 -3.40 -0.32 15.08
CA SER A 12 -4.69 -1.00 14.99
C SER A 12 -4.55 -2.44 14.50
N SER A 13 -5.53 -3.27 14.85
CA SER A 13 -5.55 -4.66 14.42
C SER A 13 -5.74 -4.78 12.91
N LEU A 14 -6.49 -3.86 12.30
CA LEU A 14 -6.66 -3.87 10.85
C LEU A 14 -5.33 -3.66 10.13
N CYS A 15 -4.48 -2.78 10.65
CA CYS A 15 -3.15 -2.57 10.07
C CYS A 15 -2.32 -3.84 10.12
N THR A 16 -2.36 -4.54 11.25
CA THR A 16 -1.63 -5.81 11.39
C THR A 16 -2.16 -6.85 10.41
N GLU A 17 -3.46 -6.97 10.25
CA GLU A 17 -4.06 -7.91 9.32
C GLU A 17 -3.65 -7.62 7.88
N ILE A 18 -3.64 -6.35 7.48
CA ILE A 18 -3.27 -5.97 6.11
C ILE A 18 -1.79 -6.30 5.86
N VAL A 19 -0.92 -5.98 6.80
CA VAL A 19 0.51 -6.31 6.66
C VAL A 19 0.69 -7.81 6.51
N ASP A 20 0.02 -8.60 7.33
CA ASP A 20 0.11 -10.06 7.27
C ASP A 20 -0.39 -10.61 5.94
N GLU A 21 -1.47 -10.06 5.40
CA GLU A 21 -2.01 -10.48 4.11
C GLU A 21 -1.01 -10.19 2.99
N ILE A 22 -0.38 -9.02 3.02
CA ILE A 22 0.60 -8.65 2.00
C ILE A 22 1.82 -9.56 2.09
N GLU A 23 2.31 -9.82 3.30
CA GLU A 23 3.43 -10.72 3.53
C GLU A 23 3.14 -12.11 2.96
N ALA A 24 1.94 -12.61 3.20
CA ALA A 24 1.55 -13.93 2.73
C ALA A 24 1.34 -13.99 1.22
N GLY A 25 0.87 -12.90 0.63
CA GLY A 25 0.50 -12.88 -0.78
C GLY A 25 1.59 -12.41 -1.74
N LYS A 26 2.60 -11.68 -1.24
CA LYS A 26 3.63 -11.15 -2.11
C LYS A 26 4.62 -12.25 -2.53
N CYS A 27 5.24 -12.07 -3.68
CA CYS A 27 6.30 -13.00 -4.09
C CYS A 27 7.60 -12.65 -3.36
N ALA A 28 8.54 -13.60 -3.37
CA ALA A 28 9.81 -13.45 -2.64
C ALA A 28 10.62 -12.23 -3.11
N ARG A 29 10.43 -11.81 -4.35
CA ARG A 29 11.20 -10.70 -4.92
C ARG A 29 10.56 -9.34 -4.70
N CYS A 30 9.30 -9.30 -4.24
CA CYS A 30 8.64 -8.04 -3.94
C CYS A 30 9.18 -7.49 -2.62
N GLU A 31 9.39 -6.18 -2.60
CA GLU A 31 9.87 -5.49 -1.41
C GLU A 31 8.70 -4.95 -0.61
N LEU A 32 8.68 -5.21 0.68
CA LEU A 32 7.66 -4.68 1.58
C LEU A 32 8.32 -3.84 2.65
N LYS A 33 7.86 -2.60 2.79
CA LYS A 33 8.29 -1.70 3.85
C LYS A 33 7.08 -1.23 4.62
N VAL A 34 7.18 -1.27 5.95
CA VAL A 34 6.09 -0.85 6.83
C VAL A 34 6.55 0.36 7.62
N TYR A 35 5.79 1.44 7.54
CA TYR A 35 6.09 2.68 8.26
C TYR A 35 4.94 3.03 9.19
N ASN A 36 5.27 3.37 10.43
CA ASN A 36 4.29 3.90 11.35
C ASN A 36 4.08 5.39 11.00
N VAL A 37 2.84 5.82 10.81
CA VAL A 37 2.56 7.18 10.39
C VAL A 37 3.05 8.23 11.40
N SER A 38 3.10 7.86 12.68
CA SER A 38 3.59 8.77 13.73
C SER A 38 5.08 9.07 13.58
N ASP A 39 5.84 8.07 13.10
CA ASP A 39 7.30 8.19 12.97
C ASP A 39 7.71 8.72 11.59
N HIS A 40 6.82 8.65 10.62
CA HIS A 40 7.13 9.00 9.23
C HIS A 40 6.11 9.99 8.66
N GLY A 41 5.79 11.02 9.43
CA GLY A 41 4.79 11.99 9.04
C GLY A 41 5.07 12.69 7.72
N ALA A 42 6.33 13.03 7.45
CA ALA A 42 6.69 13.70 6.20
C ALA A 42 6.43 12.80 4.99
N LEU A 43 6.77 11.52 5.12
CA LEU A 43 6.57 10.56 4.04
C LEU A 43 5.07 10.28 3.84
N ALA A 44 4.32 10.16 4.92
CA ALA A 44 2.88 9.99 4.85
C ALA A 44 2.23 11.19 4.15
N LYS A 45 2.70 12.38 4.45
CA LYS A 45 2.19 13.60 3.84
C LYS A 45 2.50 13.64 2.33
N LYS A 46 3.68 13.17 1.96
CA LYS A 46 4.08 13.10 0.56
C LYS A 46 3.08 12.30 -0.28
N TYR A 47 2.57 11.22 0.26
CA TYR A 47 1.61 10.36 -0.44
C TYR A 47 0.16 10.71 -0.13
N GLY A 48 -0.08 11.77 0.63
CA GLY A 48 -1.43 12.17 0.97
C GLY A 48 -2.16 11.15 1.83
N VAL A 49 -1.44 10.51 2.76
CA VAL A 49 -2.02 9.49 3.63
C VAL A 49 -2.95 10.16 4.64
N ARG A 50 -4.22 9.77 4.63
CA ARG A 50 -5.25 10.35 5.50
C ARG A 50 -5.73 9.38 6.56
N LEU A 51 -5.50 8.10 6.34
CA LEU A 51 -5.93 7.06 7.28
C LEU A 51 -4.96 5.89 7.19
N ALA A 52 -5.07 4.97 8.13
CA ALA A 52 -4.24 3.78 8.15
C ALA A 52 -5.15 2.55 8.25
N PRO A 53 -4.80 1.46 7.58
CA PRO A 53 -3.61 1.31 6.74
C PRO A 53 -3.79 1.97 5.37
N THR A 54 -2.71 2.47 4.80
CA THR A 54 -2.67 2.92 3.42
C THR A 54 -1.52 2.19 2.75
N VAL A 55 -1.78 1.58 1.60
CA VAL A 55 -0.80 0.78 0.86
C VAL A 55 -0.46 1.50 -0.43
N ILE A 56 0.84 1.71 -0.65
CA ILE A 56 1.34 2.31 -1.91
C ILE A 56 2.13 1.22 -2.63
N ILE A 57 1.78 0.97 -3.89
CA ILE A 57 2.46 -0.06 -4.70
C ILE A 57 3.09 0.61 -5.91
N ASP A 58 4.41 0.47 -6.04
CA ASP A 58 5.19 0.99 -7.19
C ASP A 58 4.96 2.49 -7.44
N GLU A 59 4.54 3.22 -6.43
CA GLU A 59 4.19 4.65 -6.52
C GLU A 59 3.10 4.93 -7.58
N GLU A 60 2.35 3.90 -7.97
CA GLU A 60 1.27 4.01 -8.95
C GLU A 60 -0.09 3.66 -8.37
N VAL A 61 -0.12 2.98 -7.22
CA VAL A 61 -1.34 2.50 -6.59
C VAL A 61 -1.40 3.01 -5.16
N LYS A 62 -2.56 3.47 -4.74
CA LYS A 62 -2.80 3.91 -3.36
C LYS A 62 -4.12 3.30 -2.88
N ILE A 63 -4.02 2.38 -1.93
CA ILE A 63 -5.19 1.69 -1.37
C ILE A 63 -5.38 2.16 0.07
N GLU A 64 -6.51 2.80 0.33
CA GLU A 64 -6.85 3.27 1.68
C GLU A 64 -7.75 2.24 2.35
N GLY A 65 -7.24 1.62 3.40
CA GLY A 65 -7.95 0.57 4.09
C GLY A 65 -7.81 -0.78 3.37
N ARG A 66 -8.84 -1.59 3.45
CA ARG A 66 -8.82 -2.93 2.85
C ARG A 66 -9.28 -2.87 1.38
N PRO A 67 -8.52 -3.46 0.45
CA PRO A 67 -8.96 -3.49 -0.94
C PRO A 67 -10.10 -4.50 -1.13
N ASP A 68 -10.73 -4.45 -2.30
CA ASP A 68 -11.85 -5.32 -2.64
C ASP A 68 -11.43 -6.73 -3.05
N ILE A 69 -10.14 -6.95 -3.33
CA ILE A 69 -9.61 -8.27 -3.63
C ILE A 69 -8.34 -8.49 -2.80
N PRO A 70 -7.94 -9.76 -2.60
CA PRO A 70 -6.74 -10.06 -1.80
C PRO A 70 -5.45 -9.54 -2.43
N PHE A 71 -4.46 -9.30 -1.58
CA PHE A 71 -3.11 -8.97 -2.04
C PHE A 71 -2.41 -10.25 -2.49
N VAL A 72 -2.48 -10.52 -3.78
CA VAL A 72 -1.82 -11.69 -4.37
C VAL A 72 -0.84 -11.19 -5.42
N CYS A 73 0.36 -11.74 -5.43
CA CYS A 73 1.38 -11.34 -6.39
C CYS A 73 1.08 -11.93 -7.77
N SER A 74 0.26 -11.22 -8.54
CA SER A 74 -0.07 -11.61 -9.91
C SER A 74 -0.31 -10.36 -10.75
N ASP A 75 -0.12 -10.50 -12.06
CA ASP A 75 -0.33 -9.37 -12.97
C ASP A 75 -1.78 -8.92 -12.96
N GLU A 76 -2.71 -9.87 -12.83
CA GLU A 76 -4.13 -9.54 -12.78
C GLU A 76 -4.49 -8.70 -11.57
N THR A 77 -3.94 -9.07 -10.41
CA THR A 77 -4.18 -8.33 -9.17
C THR A 77 -3.68 -6.91 -9.27
N TYR A 78 -2.45 -6.73 -9.75
CA TYR A 78 -1.87 -5.39 -9.83
C TYR A 78 -2.52 -4.56 -10.93
N ALA A 79 -2.95 -5.18 -12.02
CA ALA A 79 -3.70 -4.47 -13.06
C ALA A 79 -5.04 -3.95 -12.51
N HIS A 80 -5.71 -4.77 -11.70
CA HIS A 80 -6.95 -4.37 -11.06
C HIS A 80 -6.73 -3.20 -10.09
N PHE A 81 -5.70 -3.28 -9.26
CA PHE A 81 -5.39 -2.21 -8.32
C PHE A 81 -5.04 -0.91 -9.05
N LYS A 82 -4.29 -1.01 -10.12
CA LYS A 82 -3.90 0.16 -10.89
C LYS A 82 -5.12 0.83 -11.53
N ALA A 83 -6.09 0.06 -11.97
CA ALA A 83 -7.31 0.59 -12.54
C ALA A 83 -8.25 1.17 -11.50
N LYS A 84 -8.36 0.52 -10.34
CA LYS A 84 -9.33 0.91 -9.31
C LYS A 84 -8.77 1.88 -8.28
N TYR A 85 -7.49 1.77 -7.95
CA TYR A 85 -6.86 2.57 -6.91
C TYR A 85 -5.63 3.33 -7.42
N PRO A 86 -5.78 4.13 -8.48
CA PRO A 86 -4.62 4.84 -9.00
C PRO A 86 -4.13 5.91 -8.03
N LEU A 87 -2.81 6.03 -7.88
CA LEU A 87 -2.23 7.10 -7.12
C LEU A 87 -2.21 8.34 -8.01
N LEU A 88 -3.04 9.31 -7.66
CA LEU A 88 -3.16 10.52 -8.46
C LEU A 88 -2.14 11.55 -8.02
N HIS A 89 -1.47 12.14 -8.97
CA HIS A 89 -0.40 13.12 -8.72
C HIS A 89 -0.84 14.57 -8.90
N GLU A 90 -2.10 14.81 -9.15
CA GLU A 90 -2.60 16.16 -9.34
C GLU A 90 -2.41 17.02 -8.09
N LEU A 91 -2.24 16.40 -6.94
CA LEU A 91 -1.98 17.13 -5.70
C LEU A 91 -0.61 17.77 -5.67
N ASP A 92 0.26 17.35 -6.56
CA ASP A 92 1.64 17.85 -6.64
C ASP A 92 1.74 19.18 -7.38
N ARG A 93 0.66 19.66 -7.90
CA ARG A 93 0.63 20.91 -8.66
C ARG A 93 0.53 22.12 -7.79
#